data_b2566080dcf4655e99b204206612c824
#
_entry.id   b2566080dcf4655e99b204206612c824
#
_cell.length_a   1.000
_cell.length_b   1.000
_cell.length_c   1.000
_cell.angle_alpha   90.00
_cell.angle_beta   90.00
_cell.angle_gamma   90.00
#
_symmetry.space_group_name_H-M   'P 1'
#
loop_
_entity.id
_entity.type
_entity.pdbx_description
1 polymer ?
#
loop_
_entity_poly.entity_id
_entity_poly.type
_entity_poly.pdbx_seq_one_letter_code
_entity_poly.pdbx_strand_id
1 'polypeptide(L)'
;MNNTKWTSDIFNAQEKIDCSILIIIKQKVSTEDYSASIQVQSTRPVFNSSYRTPVLNVEDENFDFRFQQFTTLDFNINSFQNNLTQVLAFYAYVILAVDYDTFSPLGGTPYWQKAQTIVNNAQSATEKGWRSSEGNKNRYWLIENTMQPVFKGIRDCMYEYCFLGLDIMHDKTDEGRANIMKALNLLKPVYAARPASYNMQLFFNAKTDELVNIFKGAQPDEKEVARELLMNVDPANTTKYLKIAGQ
;
A
#
# COMPACT_ATOMS: atom_id res chain seq x y z
N MET A 1 13.53 13.79 5.74
CA MET A 1 12.37 13.05 6.28
C MET A 1 12.34 13.05 7.79
N ASN A 2 13.43 12.75 8.48
CA ASN A 2 13.43 12.59 9.95
C ASN A 2 13.06 13.86 10.74
N ASN A 3 13.24 15.04 10.18
CA ASN A 3 12.94 16.32 10.84
C ASN A 3 11.59 16.93 10.40
N THR A 4 10.88 16.28 9.48
CA THR A 4 9.60 16.76 8.99
C THR A 4 8.46 16.13 9.81
N LYS A 5 7.56 16.96 10.32
CA LYS A 5 6.36 16.51 11.00
C LYS A 5 5.26 16.23 9.96
N TRP A 6 5.05 14.94 9.64
CA TRP A 6 4.11 14.50 8.59
C TRP A 6 2.65 14.48 9.04
N THR A 7 2.40 14.36 10.34
CA THR A 7 1.08 14.39 10.97
C THR A 7 1.10 15.25 12.23
N SER A 8 -0.06 15.75 12.65
CA SER A 8 -0.23 16.43 13.95
C SER A 8 -0.34 15.46 15.12
N ASP A 9 -0.64 14.20 14.85
CA ASP A 9 -0.88 13.20 15.87
C ASP A 9 0.41 12.80 16.60
N ILE A 10 0.26 12.45 17.86
CA ILE A 10 1.35 12.04 18.74
C ILE A 10 1.25 10.53 18.90
N PHE A 11 2.26 9.83 18.45
CA PHE A 11 2.36 8.37 18.59
C PHE A 11 3.22 8.00 19.79
N ASN A 12 2.75 7.07 20.60
CA ASN A 12 3.60 6.36 21.56
C ASN A 12 4.65 5.53 20.81
N ALA A 13 5.70 5.12 21.50
CA ALA A 13 6.79 4.36 20.87
C ALA A 13 6.33 3.08 20.17
N GLN A 14 5.30 2.42 20.72
CA GLN A 14 4.72 1.17 20.19
C GLN A 14 3.76 1.40 19.01
N GLU A 15 3.21 2.61 18.89
CA GLU A 15 2.26 2.99 17.84
C GLU A 15 2.96 3.54 16.59
N LYS A 16 4.27 3.76 16.65
CA LYS A 16 5.03 4.26 15.50
C LYS A 16 4.91 3.29 14.33
N ILE A 17 4.62 3.87 13.16
CA ILE A 17 4.54 3.13 11.91
C ILE A 17 5.94 2.59 11.58
N ASP A 18 6.06 1.27 11.49
CA ASP A 18 7.29 0.62 11.04
C ASP A 18 7.28 0.55 9.52
N CYS A 19 8.23 1.24 8.91
CA CYS A 19 8.35 1.31 7.46
C CYS A 19 9.81 1.29 7.01
N SER A 20 10.04 0.77 5.82
CA SER A 20 11.34 0.81 5.17
C SER A 20 11.23 1.43 3.77
N ILE A 21 12.22 2.22 3.42
CA ILE A 21 12.38 2.81 2.09
C ILE A 21 13.78 2.43 1.60
N LEU A 22 13.82 1.68 0.50
CA LEU A 22 15.06 1.27 -0.14
C LEU A 22 15.15 1.92 -1.53
N ILE A 23 16.20 2.71 -1.77
CA ILE A 23 16.52 3.30 -3.07
C ILE A 23 17.58 2.45 -3.75
N ILE A 24 17.27 1.91 -4.91
CA ILE A 24 18.14 1.08 -5.71
C ILE A 24 18.62 1.87 -6.91
N ILE A 25 19.87 2.29 -6.90
CA ILE A 25 20.48 3.01 -8.02
C ILE A 25 20.74 2.01 -9.16
N LYS A 26 20.05 2.22 -10.27
CA LYS A 26 20.21 1.43 -11.51
C LYS A 26 21.37 1.94 -12.34
N GLN A 27 21.49 3.27 -12.45
CA GLN A 27 22.52 3.92 -13.24
C GLN A 27 22.85 5.32 -12.72
N LYS A 28 24.12 5.66 -12.70
CA LYS A 28 24.57 7.06 -12.58
C LYS A 28 24.66 7.64 -13.98
N VAL A 29 23.70 8.51 -14.32
CA VAL A 29 23.56 9.08 -15.67
C VAL A 29 24.55 10.22 -15.90
N SER A 30 24.79 11.04 -14.87
CA SER A 30 25.78 12.11 -14.88
C SER A 30 26.44 12.25 -13.49
N THR A 31 27.16 13.33 -13.25
CA THR A 31 27.78 13.61 -11.95
C THR A 31 26.75 13.70 -10.83
N GLU A 32 25.53 14.16 -11.13
CA GLU A 32 24.48 14.45 -10.17
C GLU A 32 23.15 13.74 -10.49
N ASP A 33 22.97 13.17 -11.71
CA ASP A 33 21.72 12.56 -12.14
C ASP A 33 21.79 11.04 -12.01
N TYR A 34 20.75 10.46 -11.43
CA TYR A 34 20.64 9.04 -11.13
C TYR A 34 19.32 8.49 -11.67
N SER A 35 19.39 7.32 -12.30
CA SER A 35 18.24 6.49 -12.56
C SER A 35 18.14 5.40 -11.49
N ALA A 36 16.97 5.26 -10.88
CA ALA A 36 16.76 4.37 -9.75
C ALA A 36 15.35 3.76 -9.74
N SER A 37 15.14 2.81 -8.86
CA SER A 37 13.84 2.42 -8.35
C SER A 37 13.78 2.63 -6.84
N ILE A 38 12.56 2.69 -6.30
CA ILE A 38 12.32 2.82 -4.87
C ILE A 38 11.36 1.73 -4.43
N GLN A 39 11.75 1.00 -3.38
CA GLN A 39 10.87 0.05 -2.69
C GLN A 39 10.39 0.66 -1.38
N VAL A 40 9.10 0.59 -1.14
CA VAL A 40 8.46 1.14 0.06
C VAL A 40 7.60 0.06 0.70
N GLN A 41 7.88 -0.23 1.95
CA GLN A 41 7.13 -1.18 2.74
C GLN A 41 6.70 -0.55 4.06
N SER A 42 5.52 -0.89 4.54
CA SER A 42 5.10 -0.58 5.90
C SER A 42 4.29 -1.72 6.50
N THR A 43 4.40 -1.83 7.82
CA THR A 43 3.70 -2.82 8.63
C THR A 43 2.95 -2.15 9.77
N ARG A 44 1.87 -2.76 10.20
CA ARG A 44 1.04 -2.37 11.33
C ARG A 44 1.11 -3.44 12.42
N PRO A 45 1.22 -3.09 13.70
CA PRO A 45 1.07 -4.06 14.78
C PRO A 45 -0.37 -4.59 14.81
N VAL A 46 -0.52 -5.90 15.04
CA VAL A 46 -1.82 -6.53 15.29
C VAL A 46 -2.09 -6.50 16.79
N PHE A 47 -3.30 -6.11 17.17
CA PHE A 47 -3.68 -5.95 18.58
C PHE A 47 -3.42 -7.23 19.39
N ASN A 48 -2.85 -7.05 20.57
CA ASN A 48 -2.50 -8.12 21.52
C ASN A 48 -1.69 -9.28 20.92
N SER A 49 -0.80 -8.98 19.96
CA SER A 49 0.04 -9.95 19.26
C SER A 49 1.44 -9.39 19.05
N SER A 50 2.43 -10.26 18.90
CA SER A 50 3.77 -9.90 18.43
C SER A 50 3.83 -9.78 16.89
N TYR A 51 2.77 -10.16 16.20
CA TYR A 51 2.70 -10.15 14.75
C TYR A 51 2.51 -8.73 14.20
N ARG A 52 3.20 -8.42 13.12
CA ARG A 52 3.04 -7.19 12.35
C ARG A 52 2.55 -7.53 10.95
N THR A 53 1.39 -7.03 10.61
CA THR A 53 0.79 -7.26 9.29
C THR A 53 1.35 -6.28 8.26
N PRO A 54 1.84 -6.75 7.09
CA PRO A 54 2.23 -5.87 6.01
C PRO A 54 0.99 -5.16 5.44
N VAL A 55 1.04 -3.84 5.33
CA VAL A 55 -0.07 -3.02 4.83
C VAL A 55 0.27 -2.29 3.53
N LEU A 56 1.55 -2.13 3.23
CA LEU A 56 2.05 -1.55 1.99
C LEU A 56 3.30 -2.30 1.53
N ASN A 57 3.34 -2.65 0.23
CA ASN A 57 4.52 -3.19 -0.44
C ASN A 57 4.51 -2.73 -1.89
N VAL A 58 5.26 -1.66 -2.16
CA VAL A 58 5.32 -0.97 -3.46
C VAL A 58 6.73 -1.05 -3.99
N GLU A 59 6.86 -1.35 -5.27
CA GLU A 59 8.05 -1.12 -6.07
C GLU A 59 7.72 -0.10 -7.17
N ASP A 60 8.41 1.04 -7.15
CA ASP A 60 8.27 2.12 -8.13
C ASP A 60 9.54 2.22 -8.97
N GLU A 61 9.41 1.83 -10.21
CA GLU A 61 10.49 1.77 -11.20
C GLU A 61 10.88 3.15 -11.76
N ASN A 62 10.04 4.17 -11.55
CA ASN A 62 10.17 5.50 -12.13
C ASN A 62 10.72 6.50 -11.11
N PHE A 63 11.95 6.28 -10.66
CA PHE A 63 12.59 7.12 -9.66
C PHE A 63 13.92 7.71 -10.17
N ASP A 64 13.85 8.47 -11.24
CA ASP A 64 14.99 9.26 -11.69
C ASP A 64 15.07 10.54 -10.85
N PHE A 65 16.26 10.89 -10.39
CA PHE A 65 16.43 12.08 -9.55
C PHE A 65 17.82 12.71 -9.69
N ARG A 66 17.88 14.00 -9.38
CA ARG A 66 19.12 14.73 -9.23
C ARG A 66 19.48 14.86 -7.75
N PHE A 67 20.74 14.57 -7.43
CA PHE A 67 21.28 14.72 -6.08
C PHE A 67 22.69 15.28 -6.14
N GLN A 68 22.93 16.37 -5.42
CA GLN A 68 24.23 16.96 -5.20
C GLN A 68 24.55 16.95 -3.72
N GLN A 69 25.76 16.55 -3.37
CA GLN A 69 26.21 16.54 -1.97
C GLN A 69 26.13 17.95 -1.37
N PHE A 70 25.69 18.05 -0.13
CA PHE A 70 25.47 19.29 0.62
C PHE A 70 24.30 20.18 0.14
N THR A 71 23.50 19.73 -0.82
CA THR A 71 22.27 20.45 -1.18
C THR A 71 21.18 20.21 -0.12
N THR A 72 20.48 21.28 0.26
CA THR A 72 19.32 21.20 1.15
C THR A 72 18.19 20.46 0.46
N LEU A 73 17.65 19.45 1.12
CA LEU A 73 16.50 18.67 0.62
C LEU A 73 15.20 19.25 1.20
N ASP A 74 14.78 20.39 0.65
CA ASP A 74 13.55 21.05 1.06
C ASP A 74 12.33 20.42 0.37
N PHE A 75 11.23 20.36 1.09
CA PHE A 75 9.94 19.91 0.57
C PHE A 75 8.88 20.99 0.76
N ASN A 76 8.15 21.28 -0.31
CA ASN A 76 6.97 22.12 -0.29
C ASN A 76 5.81 21.37 -0.95
N ILE A 77 4.71 21.17 -0.22
CA ILE A 77 3.54 20.45 -0.72
C ILE A 77 2.83 21.18 -1.87
N ASN A 78 3.00 22.50 -1.97
CA ASN A 78 2.30 23.35 -2.95
C ASN A 78 3.08 23.57 -4.25
N SER A 79 4.30 23.03 -4.36
CA SER A 79 5.12 23.21 -5.57
C SER A 79 6.06 22.03 -5.80
N PHE A 80 6.24 21.65 -7.06
CA PHE A 80 7.25 20.67 -7.45
C PHE A 80 8.61 21.36 -7.53
N GLN A 81 9.57 20.95 -6.72
CA GLN A 81 10.91 21.50 -6.67
C GLN A 81 11.99 20.51 -7.10
N ASN A 82 11.94 19.29 -6.56
CA ASN A 82 12.93 18.25 -6.79
C ASN A 82 12.26 16.89 -6.71
N ASN A 83 12.51 16.01 -7.70
CA ASN A 83 11.85 14.71 -7.75
C ASN A 83 12.19 13.81 -6.55
N LEU A 84 13.43 13.84 -6.04
CA LEU A 84 13.85 13.09 -4.87
C LEU A 84 12.97 13.40 -3.65
N THR A 85 12.83 14.68 -3.32
CA THR A 85 12.05 15.12 -2.16
C THR A 85 10.56 14.90 -2.35
N GLN A 86 10.03 15.10 -3.56
CA GLN A 86 8.62 14.91 -3.87
C GLN A 86 8.21 13.42 -3.80
N VAL A 87 9.02 12.50 -4.34
CA VAL A 87 8.74 11.06 -4.26
C VAL A 87 8.80 10.57 -2.81
N LEU A 88 9.80 11.00 -2.03
CA LEU A 88 9.90 10.64 -0.62
C LEU A 88 8.71 11.17 0.20
N ALA A 89 8.30 12.41 -0.04
CA ALA A 89 7.13 13.01 0.61
C ALA A 89 5.82 12.33 0.18
N PHE A 90 5.68 12.01 -1.09
CA PHE A 90 4.56 11.25 -1.62
C PHE A 90 4.39 9.93 -0.86
N TYR A 91 5.44 9.12 -0.76
CA TYR A 91 5.37 7.85 -0.05
C TYR A 91 5.21 8.00 1.46
N ALA A 92 5.71 9.07 2.08
CA ALA A 92 5.41 9.37 3.48
C ALA A 92 3.90 9.57 3.70
N TYR A 93 3.22 10.30 2.82
CA TYR A 93 1.76 10.45 2.90
C TYR A 93 1.01 9.17 2.52
N VAL A 94 1.49 8.38 1.57
CA VAL A 94 0.89 7.08 1.24
C VAL A 94 0.98 6.11 2.44
N ILE A 95 2.13 6.04 3.13
CA ILE A 95 2.31 5.23 4.34
C ILE A 95 1.29 5.64 5.41
N LEU A 96 1.19 6.94 5.71
CA LEU A 96 0.21 7.45 6.66
C LEU A 96 -1.23 7.12 6.24
N ALA A 97 -1.55 7.35 4.97
CA ALA A 97 -2.89 7.12 4.46
C ALA A 97 -3.32 5.66 4.59
N VAL A 98 -2.45 4.72 4.22
CA VAL A 98 -2.72 3.29 4.36
C VAL A 98 -2.84 2.89 5.81
N ASP A 99 -1.95 3.37 6.68
CA ASP A 99 -2.00 3.08 8.12
C ASP A 99 -3.33 3.52 8.74
N TYR A 100 -3.74 4.77 8.53
CA TYR A 100 -5.01 5.30 9.05
C TYR A 100 -6.24 4.60 8.47
N ASP A 101 -6.19 4.14 7.22
CA ASP A 101 -7.25 3.31 6.63
C ASP A 101 -7.38 1.94 7.33
N THR A 102 -6.37 1.45 8.04
CA THR A 102 -6.45 0.20 8.80
C THR A 102 -7.13 0.35 10.15
N PHE A 103 -7.27 1.56 10.67
CA PHE A 103 -7.84 1.83 12.01
C PHE A 103 -9.25 2.41 11.98
N SER A 104 -9.63 3.07 10.88
CA SER A 104 -10.98 3.64 10.74
C SER A 104 -11.42 3.67 9.29
N PRO A 105 -12.74 3.58 9.01
CA PRO A 105 -13.27 3.64 7.65
C PRO A 105 -12.84 4.93 6.95
N LEU A 106 -12.09 4.80 5.86
CA LEU A 106 -11.56 5.93 5.08
C LEU A 106 -10.71 6.94 5.89
N GLY A 107 -10.13 6.50 7.00
CA GLY A 107 -9.36 7.36 7.92
C GLY A 107 -8.14 8.02 7.27
N GLY A 108 -7.54 7.39 6.29
CA GLY A 108 -6.40 7.92 5.54
C GLY A 108 -6.73 9.02 4.54
N THR A 109 -8.01 9.39 4.34
CA THR A 109 -8.43 10.36 3.31
C THR A 109 -7.64 11.68 3.33
N PRO A 110 -7.37 12.33 4.48
CA PRO A 110 -6.58 13.57 4.49
C PRO A 110 -5.17 13.40 3.94
N TYR A 111 -4.56 12.25 4.13
CA TYR A 111 -3.21 11.95 3.64
C TYR A 111 -3.20 11.55 2.17
N TRP A 112 -4.23 10.82 1.70
CA TRP A 112 -4.44 10.58 0.28
C TRP A 112 -4.62 11.88 -0.50
N GLN A 113 -5.34 12.85 0.04
CA GLN A 113 -5.49 14.18 -0.56
C GLN A 113 -4.16 14.94 -0.65
N LYS A 114 -3.30 14.84 0.38
CA LYS A 114 -1.95 15.42 0.34
C LYS A 114 -1.09 14.75 -0.73
N ALA A 115 -1.13 13.42 -0.85
CA ALA A 115 -0.44 12.70 -1.90
C ALA A 115 -0.96 13.08 -3.29
N GLN A 116 -2.27 13.28 -3.45
CA GLN A 116 -2.88 13.79 -4.68
C GLN A 116 -2.39 15.20 -5.04
N THR A 117 -2.24 16.10 -4.06
CA THR A 117 -1.69 17.44 -4.28
C THR A 117 -0.27 17.36 -4.87
N ILE A 118 0.57 16.44 -4.36
CA ILE A 118 1.92 16.23 -4.91
C ILE A 118 1.84 15.75 -6.36
N VAL A 119 0.99 14.78 -6.67
CA VAL A 119 0.80 14.28 -8.04
C VAL A 119 0.35 15.39 -8.98
N ASN A 120 -0.60 16.22 -8.54
CA ASN A 120 -1.12 17.34 -9.33
C ASN A 120 -0.03 18.37 -9.64
N ASN A 121 0.81 18.71 -8.67
CA ASN A 121 1.90 19.66 -8.86
C ASN A 121 3.04 19.10 -9.74
N ALA A 122 3.17 17.78 -9.82
CA ALA A 122 4.19 17.11 -10.61
C ALA A 122 3.79 16.83 -12.08
N GLN A 123 2.61 17.27 -12.54
CA GLN A 123 2.13 16.98 -13.91
C GLN A 123 3.02 17.61 -15.00
N SER A 124 3.70 18.70 -14.71
CA SER A 124 4.66 19.36 -15.62
C SER A 124 6.11 18.89 -15.44
N ALA A 125 6.38 18.00 -14.49
CA ALA A 125 7.73 17.48 -14.26
C ALA A 125 8.25 16.72 -15.48
N THR A 126 9.56 16.72 -15.70
CA THR A 126 10.20 15.93 -16.76
C THR A 126 10.37 14.49 -16.37
N GLU A 127 10.45 14.20 -15.07
CA GLU A 127 10.62 12.90 -14.50
C GLU A 127 9.33 12.07 -14.61
N LYS A 128 9.50 10.76 -14.80
CA LYS A 128 8.39 9.83 -15.02
C LYS A 128 7.70 9.42 -13.71
N GLY A 129 6.50 8.84 -13.87
CA GLY A 129 5.72 8.26 -12.80
C GLY A 129 4.62 9.15 -12.26
N TRP A 130 4.48 10.38 -12.78
CA TRP A 130 3.50 11.36 -12.32
C TRP A 130 2.30 11.54 -13.26
N ARG A 131 2.34 10.99 -14.49
CA ARG A 131 1.30 11.20 -15.52
C ARG A 131 0.65 9.89 -15.94
N SER A 132 -0.62 9.98 -16.34
CA SER A 132 -1.41 8.83 -16.82
C SER A 132 -0.83 8.16 -18.07
N SER A 133 -0.14 8.92 -18.92
CA SER A 133 0.46 8.43 -20.18
C SER A 133 1.75 7.63 -19.98
N GLU A 134 2.28 7.55 -18.78
CA GLU A 134 3.59 6.93 -18.45
C GLU A 134 3.45 5.49 -17.95
N GLY A 135 2.41 4.79 -18.38
CA GLY A 135 2.09 3.42 -17.95
C GLY A 135 0.94 3.40 -16.94
N ASN A 136 0.58 2.20 -16.50
CA ASN A 136 -0.56 1.96 -15.61
C ASN A 136 -0.17 1.56 -14.18
N LYS A 137 1.12 1.54 -13.86
CA LYS A 137 1.69 1.19 -12.54
C LYS A 137 2.65 2.28 -12.10
N ASN A 138 2.09 3.42 -11.66
CA ASN A 138 2.88 4.56 -11.22
C ASN A 138 2.13 5.35 -10.14
N ARG A 139 2.75 6.42 -9.62
CA ARG A 139 2.20 7.28 -8.57
C ARG A 139 0.89 7.95 -8.96
N TYR A 140 0.75 8.34 -10.25
CA TYR A 140 -0.50 8.88 -10.76
C TYR A 140 -1.65 7.87 -10.58
N TRP A 141 -1.50 6.65 -11.08
CA TRP A 141 -2.55 5.64 -11.03
C TRP A 141 -2.82 5.13 -9.62
N LEU A 142 -1.81 5.11 -8.74
CA LEU A 142 -2.04 4.79 -7.33
C LEU A 142 -3.05 5.75 -6.71
N ILE A 143 -2.89 7.06 -6.93
CA ILE A 143 -3.77 8.09 -6.37
C ILE A 143 -5.10 8.15 -7.11
N GLU A 144 -5.07 8.20 -8.44
CA GLU A 144 -6.29 8.28 -9.26
C GLU A 144 -7.26 7.15 -8.92
N ASN A 145 -6.77 5.92 -8.86
CA ASN A 145 -7.59 4.79 -8.48
C ASN A 145 -8.10 4.92 -7.03
N THR A 146 -7.24 5.27 -6.07
CA THR A 146 -7.63 5.36 -4.66
C THR A 146 -8.76 6.36 -4.44
N MET A 147 -8.78 7.46 -5.20
CA MET A 147 -9.78 8.53 -5.06
C MET A 147 -11.09 8.25 -5.78
N GLN A 148 -11.14 7.27 -6.69
CA GLN A 148 -12.37 6.92 -7.41
C GLN A 148 -13.29 6.02 -6.57
N PRO A 149 -14.62 6.26 -6.57
CA PRO A 149 -15.58 5.46 -5.80
C PRO A 149 -15.53 3.95 -6.10
N VAL A 150 -15.21 3.55 -7.32
CA VAL A 150 -15.12 2.15 -7.73
C VAL A 150 -14.07 1.37 -6.95
N PHE A 151 -13.02 2.03 -6.46
CA PHE A 151 -11.93 1.43 -5.68
C PHE A 151 -12.13 1.53 -4.17
N LYS A 152 -13.21 2.16 -3.71
CA LYS A 152 -13.51 2.30 -2.28
C LYS A 152 -13.44 0.96 -1.53
N GLY A 153 -13.91 -0.11 -2.18
CA GLY A 153 -13.90 -1.46 -1.62
C GLY A 153 -12.52 -1.96 -1.17
N ILE A 154 -11.41 -1.47 -1.74
CA ILE A 154 -10.06 -1.83 -1.28
C ILE A 154 -9.77 -1.21 0.09
N ARG A 155 -10.12 0.05 0.29
CA ARG A 155 -9.91 0.76 1.57
C ARG A 155 -10.84 0.22 2.65
N ASP A 156 -12.11 -0.05 2.32
CA ASP A 156 -13.05 -0.69 3.23
C ASP A 156 -12.56 -2.10 3.62
N CYS A 157 -12.08 -2.88 2.64
CA CYS A 157 -11.47 -4.19 2.89
C CYS A 157 -10.26 -4.07 3.84
N MET A 158 -9.38 -3.11 3.65
CA MET A 158 -8.21 -2.94 4.50
C MET A 158 -8.60 -2.67 5.97
N TYR A 159 -9.62 -1.82 6.20
CA TYR A 159 -10.16 -1.57 7.53
C TYR A 159 -10.75 -2.84 8.16
N GLU A 160 -11.70 -3.48 7.48
CA GLU A 160 -12.38 -4.66 8.01
C GLU A 160 -11.40 -5.82 8.22
N TYR A 161 -10.47 -6.02 7.30
CA TYR A 161 -9.42 -7.03 7.39
C TYR A 161 -8.54 -6.85 8.62
N CYS A 162 -8.04 -5.63 8.86
CA CYS A 162 -7.12 -5.36 9.95
C CYS A 162 -7.86 -5.22 11.29
N PHE A 163 -8.81 -4.30 11.38
CA PHE A 163 -9.44 -3.91 12.65
C PHE A 163 -10.50 -4.91 13.12
N LEU A 164 -11.37 -5.34 12.20
CA LEU A 164 -12.45 -6.29 12.53
C LEU A 164 -12.03 -7.75 12.38
N GLY A 165 -10.95 -8.01 11.64
CA GLY A 165 -10.40 -9.35 11.39
C GLY A 165 -9.21 -9.66 12.27
N LEU A 166 -8.00 -9.21 11.86
CA LEU A 166 -6.75 -9.59 12.52
C LEU A 166 -6.70 -9.22 14.00
N ASP A 167 -7.17 -8.02 14.37
CA ASP A 167 -7.06 -7.53 15.75
C ASP A 167 -7.89 -8.34 16.76
N ILE A 168 -8.89 -9.09 16.32
CA ILE A 168 -9.67 -9.95 17.22
C ILE A 168 -9.20 -11.41 17.22
N MET A 169 -8.30 -11.81 16.32
CA MET A 169 -7.85 -13.21 16.19
C MET A 169 -7.05 -13.71 17.41
N HIS A 170 -6.58 -12.81 18.28
CA HIS A 170 -5.83 -13.22 19.48
C HIS A 170 -6.66 -14.04 20.47
N ASP A 171 -7.98 -13.85 20.51
CA ASP A 171 -8.92 -14.63 21.35
C ASP A 171 -10.09 -15.27 20.57
N LYS A 172 -10.40 -14.73 19.38
CA LYS A 172 -11.53 -15.15 18.54
C LYS A 172 -11.08 -15.48 17.12
N THR A 173 -10.21 -16.50 16.99
CA THR A 173 -9.56 -16.82 15.70
C THR A 173 -10.57 -17.11 14.58
N ASP A 174 -11.63 -17.90 14.84
CA ASP A 174 -12.60 -18.27 13.79
C ASP A 174 -13.50 -17.07 13.41
N GLU A 175 -13.91 -16.24 14.40
CA GLU A 175 -14.66 -15.03 14.14
C GLU A 175 -13.82 -14.02 13.31
N GLY A 176 -12.55 -13.84 13.69
CA GLY A 176 -11.63 -12.99 12.93
C GLY A 176 -11.43 -13.47 11.50
N ARG A 177 -11.27 -14.78 11.29
CA ARG A 177 -11.17 -15.38 9.96
C ARG A 177 -12.44 -15.18 9.13
N ALA A 178 -13.62 -15.34 9.73
CA ALA A 178 -14.89 -15.07 9.07
C ALA A 178 -15.05 -13.59 8.68
N ASN A 179 -14.58 -12.67 9.52
CA ASN A 179 -14.58 -11.23 9.21
C ASN A 179 -13.58 -10.89 8.07
N ILE A 180 -12.41 -11.51 8.06
CA ILE A 180 -11.47 -11.39 6.93
C ILE A 180 -12.11 -11.87 5.63
N MET A 181 -12.84 -13.00 5.67
CA MET A 181 -13.57 -13.49 4.50
C MET A 181 -14.63 -12.49 4.01
N LYS A 182 -15.35 -11.83 4.92
CA LYS A 182 -16.32 -10.76 4.57
C LYS A 182 -15.61 -9.58 3.93
N ALA A 183 -14.49 -9.13 4.52
CA ALA A 183 -13.69 -8.04 3.99
C ALA A 183 -13.21 -8.32 2.55
N LEU A 184 -12.71 -9.53 2.29
CA LEU A 184 -12.26 -9.94 0.95
C LEU A 184 -13.38 -9.92 -0.10
N ASN A 185 -14.64 -10.16 0.30
CA ASN A 185 -15.78 -10.05 -0.63
C ASN A 185 -16.00 -8.62 -1.14
N LEU A 186 -15.54 -7.57 -0.41
CA LEU A 186 -15.58 -6.18 -0.88
C LEU A 186 -14.70 -5.94 -2.11
N LEU A 187 -13.74 -6.82 -2.38
CA LEU A 187 -12.87 -6.74 -3.55
C LEU A 187 -13.54 -7.23 -4.84
N LYS A 188 -14.59 -8.08 -4.76
CA LYS A 188 -15.29 -8.62 -5.93
C LYS A 188 -15.81 -7.53 -6.88
N PRO A 189 -16.57 -6.52 -6.40
CA PRO A 189 -17.05 -5.44 -7.27
C PRO A 189 -15.89 -4.63 -7.89
N VAL A 190 -14.81 -4.41 -7.14
CA VAL A 190 -13.62 -3.71 -7.63
C VAL A 190 -12.97 -4.49 -8.76
N TYR A 191 -12.76 -5.80 -8.55
CA TYR A 191 -12.19 -6.69 -9.56
C TYR A 191 -13.08 -6.77 -10.83
N ALA A 192 -14.39 -6.91 -10.65
CA ALA A 192 -15.33 -6.97 -11.77
C ALA A 192 -15.30 -5.68 -12.62
N ALA A 193 -15.14 -4.52 -11.99
CA ALA A 193 -15.08 -3.23 -12.69
C ALA A 193 -13.68 -2.93 -13.27
N ARG A 194 -12.63 -3.33 -12.60
CA ARG A 194 -11.23 -3.02 -12.95
C ARG A 194 -10.30 -4.20 -12.58
N PRO A 195 -10.38 -5.31 -13.32
CA PRO A 195 -9.49 -6.46 -13.12
C PRO A 195 -8.05 -6.04 -13.28
N ALA A 196 -7.07 -6.46 -12.74
CA ALA A 196 -5.65 -6.11 -12.90
C ALA A 196 -5.31 -4.61 -12.62
N SER A 197 -6.15 -3.88 -11.90
CA SER A 197 -5.82 -2.52 -11.49
C SER A 197 -4.58 -2.50 -10.56
N TYR A 198 -3.81 -1.41 -10.64
CA TYR A 198 -2.58 -1.28 -9.85
C TYR A 198 -2.85 -1.40 -8.34
N ASN A 199 -3.92 -0.79 -7.84
CA ASN A 199 -4.26 -0.82 -6.41
C ASN A 199 -4.68 -2.22 -5.93
N MET A 200 -5.35 -3.03 -6.77
CA MET A 200 -5.61 -4.45 -6.46
C MET A 200 -4.28 -5.23 -6.38
N GLN A 201 -3.36 -5.01 -7.31
CA GLN A 201 -2.05 -5.65 -7.26
C GLN A 201 -1.28 -5.28 -5.99
N LEU A 202 -1.29 -4.00 -5.58
CA LEU A 202 -0.63 -3.54 -4.35
C LEU A 202 -1.23 -4.19 -3.10
N PHE A 203 -2.56 -4.34 -3.03
CA PHE A 203 -3.21 -5.05 -1.95
C PHE A 203 -2.70 -6.49 -1.85
N PHE A 204 -2.69 -7.23 -2.94
CA PHE A 204 -2.24 -8.62 -2.95
C PHE A 204 -0.74 -8.76 -2.79
N ASN A 205 0.08 -7.83 -3.27
CA ASN A 205 1.52 -7.80 -2.98
C ASN A 205 1.81 -7.76 -1.46
N ALA A 206 0.96 -7.09 -0.70
CA ALA A 206 1.09 -7.03 0.76
C ALA A 206 0.47 -8.24 1.46
N LYS A 207 -0.63 -8.82 0.94
CA LYS A 207 -1.52 -9.71 1.69
C LYS A 207 -1.49 -11.18 1.27
N THR A 208 -1.01 -11.53 0.08
CA THR A 208 -1.14 -12.90 -0.45
C THR A 208 -0.56 -13.96 0.49
N ASP A 209 0.65 -13.78 0.99
CA ASP A 209 1.30 -14.79 1.84
C ASP A 209 0.64 -14.86 3.24
N GLU A 210 0.20 -13.72 3.77
CA GLU A 210 -0.58 -13.65 5.01
C GLU A 210 -1.92 -14.38 4.87
N LEU A 211 -2.64 -14.16 3.77
CA LEU A 211 -3.92 -14.83 3.47
C LEU A 211 -3.76 -16.34 3.39
N VAL A 212 -2.72 -16.83 2.72
CA VAL A 212 -2.41 -18.26 2.68
C VAL A 212 -2.23 -18.82 4.09
N ASN A 213 -1.48 -18.11 4.95
CA ASN A 213 -1.23 -18.58 6.32
C ASN A 213 -2.49 -18.57 7.19
N ILE A 214 -3.33 -17.52 7.08
CA ILE A 214 -4.59 -17.42 7.82
C ILE A 214 -5.53 -18.58 7.47
N PHE A 215 -5.72 -18.86 6.18
CA PHE A 215 -6.69 -19.87 5.74
C PHE A 215 -6.15 -21.31 5.76
N LYS A 216 -4.83 -21.53 5.85
CA LYS A 216 -4.29 -22.88 6.14
C LYS A 216 -4.79 -23.46 7.45
N GLY A 217 -5.07 -22.63 8.44
CA GLY A 217 -5.61 -23.04 9.74
C GLY A 217 -7.15 -23.15 9.78
N ALA A 218 -7.85 -22.88 8.67
CA ALA A 218 -9.32 -22.92 8.60
C ALA A 218 -9.88 -24.35 8.51
N GLN A 219 -11.20 -24.51 8.69
CA GLN A 219 -11.91 -25.74 8.42
C GLN A 219 -11.90 -26.07 6.91
N PRO A 220 -12.07 -27.34 6.51
CA PRO A 220 -11.97 -27.73 5.10
C PRO A 220 -12.89 -26.98 4.14
N ASP A 221 -14.13 -26.72 4.53
CA ASP A 221 -15.12 -25.96 3.77
C ASP A 221 -14.75 -24.47 3.67
N GLU A 222 -14.25 -23.86 4.74
CA GLU A 222 -13.75 -22.49 4.72
C GLU A 222 -12.52 -22.33 3.82
N LYS A 223 -11.60 -23.32 3.82
CA LYS A 223 -10.44 -23.35 2.93
C LYS A 223 -10.84 -23.31 1.47
N GLU A 224 -11.84 -24.10 1.10
CA GLU A 224 -12.32 -24.16 -0.29
C GLU A 224 -12.91 -22.81 -0.71
N VAL A 225 -13.81 -22.24 0.10
CA VAL A 225 -14.44 -20.95 -0.17
C VAL A 225 -13.40 -19.82 -0.25
N ALA A 226 -12.41 -19.82 0.65
CA ALA A 226 -11.33 -18.83 0.62
C ALA A 226 -10.47 -18.96 -0.63
N ARG A 227 -10.10 -20.18 -0.98
CA ARG A 227 -9.30 -20.46 -2.18
C ARG A 227 -10.01 -19.99 -3.43
N GLU A 228 -11.28 -20.38 -3.62
CA GLU A 228 -12.09 -19.97 -4.78
C GLU A 228 -12.20 -18.44 -4.87
N LEU A 229 -12.51 -17.77 -3.76
CA LEU A 229 -12.60 -16.32 -3.72
C LEU A 229 -11.28 -15.67 -4.17
N LEU A 230 -10.16 -16.09 -3.56
CA LEU A 230 -8.84 -15.52 -3.83
C LEU A 230 -8.39 -15.76 -5.28
N MET A 231 -8.61 -16.97 -5.81
CA MET A 231 -8.30 -17.27 -7.21
C MET A 231 -9.14 -16.45 -8.20
N ASN A 232 -10.37 -16.08 -7.82
CA ASN A 232 -11.26 -15.26 -8.64
C ASN A 232 -10.84 -13.79 -8.65
N VAL A 233 -10.38 -13.21 -7.53
CA VAL A 233 -10.07 -11.77 -7.42
C VAL A 233 -8.58 -11.46 -7.59
N ASP A 234 -7.72 -12.49 -7.52
CA ASP A 234 -6.27 -12.39 -7.73
C ASP A 234 -5.72 -13.64 -8.45
N PRO A 235 -6.09 -13.85 -9.72
CA PRO A 235 -5.66 -15.02 -10.48
C PRO A 235 -4.13 -15.09 -10.70
N ALA A 236 -3.42 -13.98 -10.56
CA ALA A 236 -1.96 -13.94 -10.69
C ALA A 236 -1.24 -14.77 -9.60
N ASN A 237 -1.84 -14.93 -8.43
CA ASN A 237 -1.27 -15.67 -7.30
C ASN A 237 -1.91 -17.04 -7.07
N THR A 238 -2.63 -17.59 -8.06
CA THR A 238 -3.33 -18.89 -7.98
C THR A 238 -2.44 -20.01 -7.39
N THR A 239 -1.19 -20.13 -7.83
CA THR A 239 -0.25 -21.15 -7.34
C THR A 239 0.05 -21.03 -5.85
N LYS A 240 0.00 -19.83 -5.28
CA LYS A 240 0.14 -19.62 -3.83
C LYS A 240 -1.11 -20.07 -3.10
N TYR A 241 -2.30 -19.81 -3.65
CA TYR A 241 -3.59 -20.15 -3.03
C TYR A 241 -3.86 -21.66 -3.00
N LEU A 242 -3.29 -22.46 -3.91
CA LEU A 242 -3.35 -23.92 -3.84
C LEU A 242 -2.78 -24.46 -2.51
N LYS A 243 -1.80 -23.77 -1.92
CA LYS A 243 -1.21 -24.13 -0.62
C LYS A 243 -2.18 -24.02 0.56
N ILE A 244 -3.34 -23.35 0.42
CA ILE A 244 -4.39 -23.28 1.45
C ILE A 244 -4.99 -24.68 1.68
N ALA A 245 -5.17 -25.46 0.61
CA ALA A 245 -5.70 -26.83 0.70
C ALA A 245 -4.63 -27.88 1.06
N GLY A 246 -3.36 -27.50 1.21
CA GLY A 246 -2.28 -28.42 1.53
C GLY A 246 -1.69 -29.16 0.30
N GLN A 247 -1.90 -28.59 -0.88
CA GLN A 247 -1.33 -29.07 -2.16
C GLN A 247 -0.03 -28.33 -2.51
#